data_ed7b79823cf65607558b877718cb603d
#
_entry.id   ed7b79823cf65607558b877718cb603d
#
_cell.length_a   1.000
_cell.length_b   1.000
_cell.length_c   1.000
_cell.angle_alpha   90.00
_cell.angle_beta   90.00
_cell.angle_gamma   90.00
#
_symmetry.space_group_name_H-M   'P 1'
#
loop_
_entity.id
_entity.type
_entity.pdbx_description
1 polymer ?
#
loop_
_entity_poly.entity_id
_entity_poly.type
_entity_poly.pdbx_seq_one_letter_code
_entity_poly.pdbx_strand_id
1 'polypeptide(L)'
;MTDQPAVSDPSAEYSLDKSWLRRSFDKAGASYDSAAILQAEVREQLLERLELTALTPRLIVDAGSGTGHTSRALKKRYPGAMVIALDSSFGMLRAAGRQRTWFRAFSRLCADAERLPLKDGSVDLILSNFMLQWSEPNAVFAEFRRVLAPRGFLSFTTLGPDTLRELRDAWRHADGHGDLPTRVSQFTDMHDIGDALVRAGFDAPVLDVERYTLRYANVRRLAADLKATGARNATAGRPRGLTGPRKFAAMESAYESFRIEGRLPATYEVVFGQAWAPATVRQRVNDGNTVVSLEDIKRQLRARPD
;
A
#
# COMPACT_ATOMS: atom_id res chain seq x y z
N MET A 1 -47.98 -4.20 4.29
CA MET A 1 -46.72 -3.51 4.01
C MET A 1 -45.63 -4.31 4.70
N THR A 2 -44.99 -5.21 3.96
CA THR A 2 -43.92 -6.08 4.45
C THR A 2 -42.61 -5.30 4.28
N ASP A 3 -42.06 -4.92 5.41
CA ASP A 3 -40.71 -4.29 5.50
C ASP A 3 -39.68 -5.33 5.05
N GLN A 4 -39.17 -5.22 3.83
CA GLN A 4 -38.00 -5.99 3.38
C GLN A 4 -36.78 -5.37 4.03
N PRO A 5 -35.95 -6.16 4.74
CA PRO A 5 -34.68 -5.63 5.24
C PRO A 5 -33.81 -5.20 4.05
N ALA A 6 -33.29 -4.00 4.12
CA ALA A 6 -32.37 -3.47 3.13
C ALA A 6 -31.19 -4.46 2.96
N VAL A 7 -31.01 -4.96 1.74
CA VAL A 7 -29.84 -5.77 1.36
C VAL A 7 -28.63 -4.88 1.57
N SER A 8 -27.84 -5.15 2.60
CA SER A 8 -26.59 -4.46 2.85
C SER A 8 -25.66 -4.72 1.64
N ASP A 9 -25.15 -3.67 1.04
CA ASP A 9 -24.17 -3.75 -0.04
C ASP A 9 -22.93 -4.50 0.48
N PRO A 10 -22.58 -5.67 -0.08
CA PRO A 10 -21.42 -6.44 0.39
C PRO A 10 -20.11 -5.65 0.30
N SER A 11 -20.01 -4.64 -0.58
CA SER A 11 -18.83 -3.78 -0.72
C SER A 11 -18.64 -2.87 0.50
N ALA A 12 -19.70 -2.51 1.22
CA ALA A 12 -19.64 -1.66 2.41
C ALA A 12 -18.98 -2.37 3.61
N GLU A 13 -19.09 -3.69 3.71
CA GLU A 13 -18.46 -4.47 4.79
C GLU A 13 -16.94 -4.47 4.72
N TYR A 14 -16.37 -4.33 3.53
CA TYR A 14 -14.92 -4.35 3.28
C TYR A 14 -14.30 -2.95 3.18
N SER A 15 -15.10 -1.90 3.29
CA SER A 15 -14.60 -0.54 3.29
C SER A 15 -13.68 -0.29 4.49
N LEU A 16 -12.67 0.57 4.31
CA LEU A 16 -11.71 0.90 5.35
C LEU A 16 -12.20 2.07 6.22
N ASP A 17 -12.11 1.92 7.54
CA ASP A 17 -12.30 3.02 8.49
C ASP A 17 -11.03 3.89 8.54
N LYS A 18 -10.93 4.83 7.58
CA LYS A 18 -9.76 5.71 7.43
C LYS A 18 -9.46 6.55 8.68
N SER A 19 -10.50 6.96 9.42
CA SER A 19 -10.31 7.75 10.63
C SER A 19 -9.67 6.94 11.75
N TRP A 20 -10.09 5.69 11.90
CA TRP A 20 -9.49 4.75 12.85
C TRP A 20 -8.05 4.38 12.44
N LEU A 21 -7.84 4.13 11.15
CA LEU A 21 -6.54 3.82 10.58
C LEU A 21 -5.53 4.94 10.86
N ARG A 22 -5.89 6.18 10.54
CA ARG A 22 -5.05 7.35 10.81
C ARG A 22 -4.67 7.44 12.28
N ARG A 23 -5.65 7.30 13.20
CA ARG A 23 -5.38 7.29 14.65
C ARG A 23 -4.46 6.14 15.09
N SER A 24 -4.55 4.97 14.43
CA SER A 24 -3.68 3.83 14.71
C SER A 24 -2.23 4.13 14.34
N PHE A 25 -1.99 4.67 13.15
CA PHE A 25 -0.65 5.08 12.71
C PHE A 25 -0.11 6.28 13.48
N ASP A 26 -0.95 7.26 13.85
CA ASP A 26 -0.53 8.38 14.69
C ASP A 26 0.09 7.90 16.03
N LYS A 27 -0.50 6.87 16.62
CA LYS A 27 0.01 6.26 17.87
C LYS A 27 1.24 5.39 17.63
N ALA A 28 1.34 4.73 16.48
CA ALA A 28 2.43 3.82 16.16
C ALA A 28 3.75 4.54 15.83
N GLY A 29 3.73 5.82 15.48
CA GLY A 29 4.92 6.56 15.02
C GLY A 29 6.14 6.53 15.96
N ALA A 30 5.98 6.19 17.24
CA ALA A 30 7.08 6.05 18.19
C ALA A 30 7.64 4.61 18.25
N SER A 31 6.82 3.60 18.00
CA SER A 31 7.17 2.18 18.10
C SER A 31 7.39 1.50 16.75
N TYR A 32 7.01 2.17 15.66
CA TYR A 32 6.97 1.60 14.31
C TYR A 32 8.31 0.98 13.90
N ASP A 33 9.39 1.74 13.97
CA ASP A 33 10.69 1.33 13.47
C ASP A 33 11.26 0.09 14.19
N SER A 34 10.90 -0.13 15.45
CA SER A 34 11.35 -1.29 16.23
C SER A 34 10.67 -2.60 15.83
N ALA A 35 9.54 -2.56 15.14
CA ALA A 35 8.75 -3.71 14.72
C ALA A 35 8.64 -3.86 13.19
N ALA A 36 9.03 -2.83 12.42
CA ALA A 36 8.86 -2.76 10.97
C ALA A 36 9.98 -3.49 10.19
N ILE A 37 10.33 -4.73 10.60
CA ILE A 37 11.41 -5.53 10.01
C ILE A 37 11.08 -5.85 8.55
N LEU A 38 9.89 -6.36 8.27
CA LEU A 38 9.45 -6.67 6.91
C LEU A 38 9.43 -5.41 6.03
N GLN A 39 8.91 -4.31 6.58
CA GLN A 39 8.83 -3.05 5.85
C GLN A 39 10.21 -2.50 5.49
N ALA A 40 11.20 -2.74 6.33
CA ALA A 40 12.59 -2.35 6.07
C ALA A 40 13.20 -3.20 4.96
N GLU A 41 13.05 -4.52 5.02
CA GLU A 41 13.55 -5.46 4.01
C GLU A 41 12.95 -5.18 2.62
N VAL A 42 11.62 -5.10 2.56
CA VAL A 42 10.90 -4.84 1.31
C VAL A 42 11.22 -3.45 0.74
N ARG A 43 11.47 -2.46 1.60
CA ARG A 43 11.93 -1.13 1.17
C ARG A 43 13.27 -1.20 0.45
N GLU A 44 14.25 -1.93 0.99
CA GLU A 44 15.57 -2.05 0.36
C GLU A 44 15.44 -2.68 -1.04
N GLN A 45 14.67 -3.76 -1.17
CA GLN A 45 14.41 -4.39 -2.47
C GLN A 45 13.65 -3.46 -3.44
N LEU A 46 12.68 -2.69 -2.95
CA LEU A 46 11.97 -1.71 -3.77
C LEU A 46 12.92 -0.61 -4.28
N LEU A 47 13.88 -0.19 -3.47
CA LEU A 47 14.92 0.78 -3.86
C LEU A 47 15.94 0.19 -4.83
N GLU A 48 16.32 -1.08 -4.67
CA GLU A 48 17.21 -1.80 -5.59
C GLU A 48 16.57 -1.91 -6.98
N ARG A 49 15.28 -2.21 -7.06
CA ARG A 49 14.54 -2.26 -8.33
C ARG A 49 14.57 -0.94 -9.11
N LEU A 50 14.73 0.21 -8.43
CA LEU A 50 14.95 1.50 -9.10
C LEU A 50 16.31 1.58 -9.81
N GLU A 51 17.28 0.73 -9.46
CA GLU A 51 18.61 0.72 -10.12
C GLU A 51 18.54 0.25 -11.57
N LEU A 52 17.54 -0.53 -11.88
CA LEU A 52 17.28 -1.01 -13.23
C LEU A 52 16.67 0.08 -14.14
N THR A 53 16.38 1.25 -13.58
CA THR A 53 15.79 2.38 -14.31
C THR A 53 16.78 3.55 -14.40
N ALA A 54 16.93 4.12 -15.59
CA ALA A 54 17.81 5.30 -15.81
C ALA A 54 17.06 6.61 -15.48
N LEU A 55 16.49 6.71 -14.27
CA LEU A 55 15.69 7.87 -13.85
C LEU A 55 16.56 9.03 -13.36
N THR A 56 16.21 10.23 -13.79
CA THR A 56 16.78 11.51 -13.30
C THR A 56 15.65 12.42 -12.81
N PRO A 57 14.93 12.02 -11.75
CA PRO A 57 13.73 12.74 -11.29
C PRO A 57 14.12 14.08 -10.64
N ARG A 58 13.31 15.12 -10.87
CA ARG A 58 13.40 16.42 -10.21
C ARG A 58 12.46 16.51 -9.02
N LEU A 59 11.29 15.89 -9.12
CA LEU A 59 10.30 15.82 -8.04
C LEU A 59 9.88 14.37 -7.78
N ILE A 60 10.10 13.94 -6.53
CA ILE A 60 9.80 12.59 -6.05
C ILE A 60 8.76 12.68 -4.93
N VAL A 61 7.76 11.83 -4.97
CA VAL A 61 6.80 11.62 -3.88
C VAL A 61 7.01 10.24 -3.29
N ASP A 62 7.25 10.19 -1.98
CA ASP A 62 7.22 8.97 -1.17
C ASP A 62 5.82 8.90 -0.54
N ALA A 63 4.93 8.13 -1.14
CA ALA A 63 3.52 8.04 -0.77
C ALA A 63 3.29 6.97 0.30
N GLY A 64 2.76 7.37 1.45
CA GLY A 64 2.73 6.55 2.66
C GLY A 64 4.12 6.46 3.30
N SER A 65 4.80 7.59 3.41
CA SER A 65 6.21 7.67 3.83
C SER A 65 6.50 7.16 5.24
N GLY A 66 5.48 6.99 6.07
CA GLY A 66 5.62 6.54 7.44
C GLY A 66 6.62 7.38 8.21
N THR A 67 7.62 6.72 8.80
CA THR A 67 8.70 7.34 9.58
C THR A 67 9.84 7.92 8.73
N GLY A 68 9.70 7.95 7.39
CA GLY A 68 10.58 8.70 6.47
C GLY A 68 11.87 8.02 6.05
N HIS A 69 12.05 6.74 6.32
CA HIS A 69 13.24 6.00 5.91
C HIS A 69 13.41 5.95 4.39
N THR A 70 12.31 5.69 3.65
CA THR A 70 12.29 5.72 2.17
C THR A 70 12.62 7.10 1.65
N SER A 71 11.99 8.16 2.18
CA SER A 71 12.26 9.54 1.80
C SER A 71 13.73 9.92 1.98
N ARG A 72 14.35 9.48 3.09
CA ARG A 72 15.78 9.67 3.35
C ARG A 72 16.65 8.94 2.32
N ALA A 73 16.32 7.69 1.99
CA ALA A 73 17.03 6.89 1.00
C ALA A 73 16.94 7.51 -0.40
N LEU A 74 15.74 7.94 -0.80
CA LEU A 74 15.51 8.65 -2.07
C LEU A 74 16.31 9.96 -2.14
N LYS A 75 16.35 10.74 -1.07
CA LYS A 75 17.14 11.97 -1.03
C LYS A 75 18.65 11.72 -1.07
N LYS A 76 19.10 10.58 -0.53
CA LYS A 76 20.51 10.15 -0.67
C LYS A 76 20.83 9.77 -2.11
N ARG A 77 19.93 9.03 -2.76
CA ARG A 77 20.09 8.52 -4.13
C ARG A 77 19.99 9.63 -5.18
N TYR A 78 19.03 10.55 -5.01
CA TYR A 78 18.75 11.66 -5.92
C TYR A 78 18.98 13.01 -5.22
N PRO A 79 20.23 13.42 -4.98
CA PRO A 79 20.52 14.60 -4.16
C PRO A 79 20.00 15.92 -4.78
N GLY A 80 19.88 15.99 -6.12
CA GLY A 80 19.32 17.12 -6.84
C GLY A 80 17.78 17.18 -6.84
N ALA A 81 17.10 16.08 -6.51
CA ALA A 81 15.67 16.03 -6.53
C ALA A 81 15.04 16.69 -5.29
N MET A 82 13.86 17.30 -5.45
CA MET A 82 12.96 17.57 -4.35
C MET A 82 12.26 16.27 -3.97
N VAL A 83 12.31 15.87 -2.69
CA VAL A 83 11.61 14.69 -2.18
C VAL A 83 10.53 15.16 -1.22
N ILE A 84 9.31 14.68 -1.42
CA ILE A 84 8.14 14.91 -0.58
C ILE A 84 7.77 13.61 0.12
N ALA A 85 7.94 13.57 1.44
CA ALA A 85 7.39 12.54 2.31
C ALA A 85 5.91 12.83 2.53
N LEU A 86 5.03 12.03 1.95
CA LEU A 86 3.59 12.19 2.04
C LEU A 86 2.99 11.06 2.89
N ASP A 87 2.19 11.43 3.89
CA ASP A 87 1.46 10.47 4.72
C ASP A 87 0.16 11.11 5.25
N SER A 88 -0.86 10.31 5.45
CA SER A 88 -2.11 10.76 6.06
C SER A 88 -2.02 10.91 7.58
N SER A 89 -1.02 10.28 8.22
CA SER A 89 -0.75 10.34 9.65
C SER A 89 0.24 11.46 9.99
N PHE A 90 -0.21 12.42 10.77
CA PHE A 90 0.66 13.48 11.29
C PHE A 90 1.72 12.92 12.26
N GLY A 91 1.36 11.90 13.03
CA GLY A 91 2.27 11.21 13.96
C GLY A 91 3.46 10.58 13.23
N MET A 92 3.22 9.92 12.09
CA MET A 92 4.26 9.37 11.22
C MET A 92 5.15 10.48 10.65
N LEU A 93 4.58 11.53 10.09
CA LEU A 93 5.35 12.65 9.55
C LEU A 93 6.17 13.40 10.61
N ARG A 94 5.69 13.44 11.86
CA ARG A 94 6.47 13.97 12.97
C ARG A 94 7.68 13.09 13.25
N ALA A 95 7.51 11.76 13.24
CA ALA A 95 8.62 10.81 13.37
C ALA A 95 9.59 10.93 12.18
N ALA A 96 9.08 11.05 10.95
CA ALA A 96 9.89 11.26 9.74
C ALA A 96 10.80 12.52 9.84
N GLY A 97 10.39 13.51 10.60
CA GLY A 97 11.22 14.69 10.88
C GLY A 97 12.58 14.35 11.49
N ARG A 98 12.69 13.25 12.24
CA ARG A 98 13.94 12.77 12.85
C ARG A 98 14.92 12.19 11.82
N GLN A 99 14.44 11.75 10.66
CA GLN A 99 15.26 11.22 9.55
C GLN A 99 15.88 12.32 8.68
N ARG A 100 15.45 13.57 8.85
CA ARG A 100 15.99 14.71 8.10
C ARG A 100 17.36 15.08 8.64
N THR A 101 18.29 15.31 7.73
CA THR A 101 19.59 15.89 8.05
C THR A 101 19.71 17.25 7.39
N TRP A 102 20.59 18.14 7.91
CA TRP A 102 20.78 19.49 7.38
C TRP A 102 21.05 19.51 5.87
N PHE A 103 21.89 18.59 5.39
CA PHE A 103 22.30 18.53 3.99
C PHE A 103 21.40 17.65 3.09
N ARG A 104 20.45 16.91 3.67
CA ARG A 104 19.58 15.96 2.96
C ARG A 104 18.15 16.09 3.45
N ALA A 105 17.66 17.33 3.46
CA ALA A 105 16.30 17.61 3.85
C ALA A 105 15.32 17.15 2.77
N PHE A 106 14.19 16.56 3.19
CA PHE A 106 13.01 16.32 2.38
C PHE A 106 11.83 17.08 2.98
N SER A 107 10.86 17.44 2.14
CA SER A 107 9.62 18.08 2.57
C SER A 107 8.66 17.05 3.16
N ARG A 108 7.73 17.48 4.01
CA ARG A 108 6.70 16.63 4.59
C ARG A 108 5.33 17.21 4.27
N LEU A 109 4.43 16.37 3.78
CA LEU A 109 3.09 16.76 3.36
C LEU A 109 2.06 15.81 3.99
N CYS A 110 1.19 16.35 4.84
CA CYS A 110 0.09 15.57 5.42
C CYS A 110 -1.10 15.59 4.47
N ALA A 111 -1.33 14.47 3.76
CA ALA A 111 -2.40 14.35 2.78
C ALA A 111 -2.84 12.91 2.60
N ASP A 112 -4.05 12.72 2.07
CA ASP A 112 -4.57 11.42 1.64
C ASP A 112 -4.08 11.12 0.22
N ALA A 113 -3.54 9.92 -0.01
CA ALA A 113 -3.07 9.49 -1.33
C ALA A 113 -4.19 9.37 -2.37
N GLU A 114 -5.44 9.23 -1.94
CA GLU A 114 -6.61 9.23 -2.81
C GLU A 114 -7.03 10.65 -3.27
N ARG A 115 -6.40 11.70 -2.72
CA ARG A 115 -6.63 13.09 -3.10
C ARG A 115 -5.39 13.94 -2.84
N LEU A 116 -4.47 13.93 -3.79
CA LEU A 116 -3.18 14.59 -3.66
C LEU A 116 -3.29 16.10 -3.91
N PRO A 117 -2.81 16.98 -3.00
CA PRO A 117 -2.75 18.41 -3.22
C PRO A 117 -1.51 18.79 -4.07
N LEU A 118 -1.35 18.10 -5.19
CA LEU A 118 -0.24 18.29 -6.13
C LEU A 118 -0.81 18.61 -7.52
N LYS A 119 -0.06 19.40 -8.27
CA LYS A 119 -0.43 19.77 -9.64
C LYS A 119 -0.35 18.57 -10.56
N ASP A 120 -1.25 18.52 -11.55
CA ASP A 120 -1.25 17.53 -12.62
C ASP A 120 0.08 17.53 -13.38
N GLY A 121 0.59 16.34 -13.68
CA GLY A 121 1.78 16.17 -14.48
C GLY A 121 3.06 16.79 -13.92
N SER A 122 3.18 16.91 -12.59
CA SER A 122 4.30 17.61 -11.95
C SER A 122 5.33 16.68 -11.30
N VAL A 123 5.00 15.41 -11.06
CA VAL A 123 5.82 14.44 -10.32
C VAL A 123 6.54 13.51 -11.28
N ASP A 124 7.85 13.34 -11.13
CA ASP A 124 8.63 12.46 -12.01
C ASP A 124 8.70 11.03 -11.49
N LEU A 125 8.65 10.83 -10.18
CA LEU A 125 8.71 9.51 -9.52
C LEU A 125 7.77 9.47 -8.31
N ILE A 126 6.93 8.45 -8.26
CA ILE A 126 6.21 8.07 -7.05
C ILE A 126 6.76 6.74 -6.57
N LEU A 127 7.18 6.69 -5.31
CA LEU A 127 7.49 5.46 -4.61
C LEU A 127 6.48 5.26 -3.48
N SER A 128 6.01 4.03 -3.27
CA SER A 128 5.06 3.71 -2.20
C SER A 128 5.37 2.33 -1.62
N ASN A 129 5.71 2.26 -0.35
CA ASN A 129 6.02 1.01 0.33
C ASN A 129 4.94 0.68 1.38
N PHE A 130 4.15 -0.37 1.14
CA PHE A 130 3.09 -0.85 2.04
C PHE A 130 2.05 0.21 2.43
N MET A 131 1.60 1.04 1.47
CA MET A 131 0.53 2.00 1.70
C MET A 131 -0.80 1.57 1.07
N LEU A 132 -0.76 0.98 -0.14
CA LEU A 132 -1.95 0.69 -0.95
C LEU A 132 -2.98 -0.20 -0.25
N GLN A 133 -2.55 -1.14 0.60
CA GLN A 133 -3.46 -1.98 1.37
C GLN A 133 -4.35 -1.21 2.37
N TRP A 134 -4.09 0.08 2.56
CA TRP A 134 -4.81 0.97 3.46
C TRP A 134 -5.66 2.01 2.72
N SER A 135 -5.89 1.80 1.43
CA SER A 135 -6.58 2.75 0.55
C SER A 135 -7.39 2.02 -0.53
N GLU A 136 -8.20 2.77 -1.27
CA GLU A 136 -8.90 2.25 -2.42
C GLU A 136 -7.97 2.33 -3.66
N PRO A 137 -7.57 1.20 -4.26
CA PRO A 137 -6.55 1.17 -5.32
C PRO A 137 -6.92 2.02 -6.54
N ASN A 138 -8.19 1.99 -6.99
CA ASN A 138 -8.60 2.76 -8.17
C ASN A 138 -8.47 4.27 -7.93
N ALA A 139 -8.85 4.75 -6.75
CA ALA A 139 -8.74 6.17 -6.39
C ALA A 139 -7.28 6.60 -6.29
N VAL A 140 -6.43 5.79 -5.64
CA VAL A 140 -5.00 6.08 -5.52
C VAL A 140 -4.31 6.09 -6.88
N PHE A 141 -4.54 5.08 -7.72
CA PHE A 141 -3.89 5.03 -9.03
C PHE A 141 -4.39 6.14 -9.96
N ALA A 142 -5.65 6.53 -9.88
CA ALA A 142 -6.15 7.69 -10.62
C ALA A 142 -5.42 8.99 -10.21
N GLU A 143 -5.21 9.21 -8.90
CA GLU A 143 -4.47 10.37 -8.39
C GLU A 143 -2.97 10.29 -8.73
N PHE A 144 -2.34 9.13 -8.59
CA PHE A 144 -0.95 8.95 -8.99
C PHE A 144 -0.76 9.21 -10.48
N ARG A 145 -1.69 8.70 -11.31
CA ARG A 145 -1.65 8.96 -12.75
C ARG A 145 -1.86 10.44 -13.08
N ARG A 146 -2.74 11.13 -12.36
CA ARG A 146 -2.99 12.57 -12.56
C ARG A 146 -1.74 13.41 -12.29
N VAL A 147 -1.06 13.13 -11.17
CA VAL A 147 0.08 13.95 -10.75
C VAL A 147 1.39 13.58 -11.45
N LEU A 148 1.53 12.35 -11.96
CA LEU A 148 2.73 11.94 -12.69
C LEU A 148 2.87 12.67 -14.01
N ALA A 149 4.05 13.21 -14.23
CA ALA A 149 4.46 13.81 -15.50
C ALA A 149 4.44 12.76 -16.63
N PRO A 150 4.33 13.17 -17.88
CA PRO A 150 4.56 12.25 -19.01
C PRO A 150 5.87 11.49 -18.86
N ARG A 151 5.85 10.17 -19.01
CA ARG A 151 6.97 9.26 -18.71
C ARG A 151 7.42 9.23 -17.24
N GLY A 152 6.60 9.74 -16.32
CA GLY A 152 6.81 9.58 -14.88
C GLY A 152 6.68 8.11 -14.47
N PHE A 153 7.38 7.72 -13.44
CA PHE A 153 7.48 6.33 -12.99
C PHE A 153 6.79 6.13 -11.65
N LEU A 154 6.03 5.05 -11.55
CA LEU A 154 5.44 4.54 -10.32
C LEU A 154 6.13 3.24 -9.93
N SER A 155 6.57 3.13 -8.67
CA SER A 155 7.03 1.88 -8.07
C SER A 155 6.43 1.72 -6.69
N PHE A 156 5.86 0.56 -6.40
CA PHE A 156 5.15 0.35 -5.13
C PHE A 156 5.21 -1.08 -4.64
N THR A 157 4.89 -1.25 -3.36
CA THR A 157 4.58 -2.55 -2.77
C THR A 157 3.26 -2.51 -2.04
N THR A 158 2.58 -3.65 -1.99
CA THR A 158 1.37 -3.87 -1.20
C THR A 158 1.31 -5.31 -0.71
N LEU A 159 0.30 -5.63 0.09
CA LEU A 159 0.06 -6.98 0.57
C LEU A 159 -0.98 -7.69 -0.28
N GLY A 160 -0.74 -8.97 -0.56
CA GLY A 160 -1.66 -9.86 -1.26
C GLY A 160 -2.50 -10.72 -0.31
N PRO A 161 -3.47 -11.47 -0.86
CA PRO A 161 -4.51 -12.19 -0.10
C PRO A 161 -3.99 -13.30 0.82
N ASP A 162 -2.83 -13.91 0.52
CA ASP A 162 -2.22 -14.94 1.37
C ASP A 162 -1.57 -14.37 2.66
N THR A 163 -1.52 -13.04 2.82
CA THR A 163 -0.94 -12.42 4.01
C THR A 163 -1.71 -12.79 5.26
N LEU A 164 -0.95 -13.25 6.29
CA LEU A 164 -1.46 -13.68 7.60
C LEU A 164 -2.52 -14.79 7.50
N ARG A 165 -2.43 -15.69 6.51
CA ARG A 165 -3.36 -16.79 6.31
C ARG A 165 -3.49 -17.67 7.56
N GLU A 166 -2.38 -17.96 8.24
CA GLU A 166 -2.37 -18.76 9.47
C GLU A 166 -3.17 -18.10 10.59
N LEU A 167 -3.04 -16.77 10.75
CA LEU A 167 -3.82 -16.00 11.72
C LEU A 167 -5.31 -15.95 11.35
N ARG A 168 -5.61 -15.82 10.05
CA ARG A 168 -6.98 -15.81 9.53
C ARG A 168 -7.65 -17.15 9.77
N ASP A 169 -6.97 -18.25 9.50
CA ASP A 169 -7.51 -19.61 9.68
C ASP A 169 -7.70 -19.94 11.17
N ALA A 170 -6.76 -19.56 12.04
CA ALA A 170 -6.89 -19.70 13.48
C ALA A 170 -8.09 -18.91 14.04
N TRP A 171 -8.35 -17.70 13.54
CA TRP A 171 -9.53 -16.93 13.92
C TRP A 171 -10.83 -17.55 13.40
N ARG A 172 -10.87 -18.06 12.16
CA ARG A 172 -12.03 -18.77 11.62
C ARG A 172 -12.40 -19.97 12.49
N HIS A 173 -11.40 -20.72 12.92
CA HIS A 173 -11.62 -21.84 13.84
C HIS A 173 -12.22 -21.38 15.18
N ALA A 174 -11.66 -20.32 15.77
CA ALA A 174 -12.14 -19.79 17.07
C ALA A 174 -13.52 -19.11 16.99
N ASP A 175 -13.89 -18.57 15.83
CA ASP A 175 -15.18 -17.92 15.59
C ASP A 175 -16.29 -18.92 15.17
N GLY A 176 -15.94 -20.20 14.80
CA GLY A 176 -16.93 -21.27 14.56
C GLY A 176 -17.43 -21.39 13.13
N HIS A 177 -16.61 -21.08 12.12
CA HIS A 177 -16.90 -21.30 10.68
C HIS A 177 -18.18 -20.63 10.13
N GLY A 178 -18.70 -19.59 10.78
CA GLY A 178 -19.83 -18.80 10.28
C GLY A 178 -19.39 -17.61 9.44
N ASP A 179 -20.34 -16.93 8.77
CA ASP A 179 -20.14 -15.64 8.05
C ASP A 179 -19.89 -14.49 9.04
N LEU A 180 -18.91 -14.66 9.92
CA LEU A 180 -18.54 -13.64 10.88
C LEU A 180 -17.56 -12.64 10.26
N PRO A 181 -17.63 -11.35 10.66
CA PRO A 181 -16.71 -10.33 10.20
C PRO A 181 -15.26 -10.76 10.41
N THR A 182 -14.44 -10.63 9.39
CA THR A 182 -13.03 -11.05 9.46
C THR A 182 -12.24 -10.25 10.52
N ARG A 183 -11.43 -10.96 11.29
CA ARG A 183 -10.52 -10.37 12.29
C ARG A 183 -9.17 -9.99 11.72
N VAL A 184 -8.89 -10.41 10.50
CA VAL A 184 -7.69 -10.08 9.73
C VAL A 184 -8.15 -9.31 8.49
N SER A 185 -7.47 -8.22 8.16
CA SER A 185 -7.76 -7.44 6.95
C SER A 185 -7.71 -8.33 5.71
N GLN A 186 -8.60 -8.07 4.77
CA GLN A 186 -8.48 -8.61 3.43
C GLN A 186 -7.58 -7.72 2.60
N PHE A 187 -6.85 -8.33 1.67
CA PHE A 187 -5.94 -7.63 0.79
C PHE A 187 -6.33 -7.90 -0.66
N THR A 188 -6.10 -6.92 -1.52
CA THR A 188 -6.44 -6.96 -2.94
C THR A 188 -5.54 -7.95 -3.68
N ASP A 189 -6.12 -8.76 -4.55
CA ASP A 189 -5.36 -9.67 -5.41
C ASP A 189 -4.50 -8.91 -6.44
N MET A 190 -3.40 -9.52 -6.83
CA MET A 190 -2.46 -8.95 -7.81
C MET A 190 -3.14 -8.61 -9.15
N HIS A 191 -4.08 -9.45 -9.61
CA HIS A 191 -4.80 -9.21 -10.87
C HIS A 191 -5.69 -7.96 -10.78
N ASP A 192 -6.40 -7.79 -9.65
CA ASP A 192 -7.25 -6.61 -9.42
C ASP A 192 -6.40 -5.32 -9.34
N ILE A 193 -5.19 -5.41 -8.77
CA ILE A 193 -4.21 -4.32 -8.75
C ILE A 193 -3.75 -3.99 -10.19
N GLY A 194 -3.45 -5.01 -10.99
CA GLY A 194 -3.08 -4.85 -12.39
C GLY A 194 -4.18 -4.18 -13.21
N ASP A 195 -5.41 -4.63 -13.03
CA ASP A 195 -6.57 -4.05 -13.67
C ASP A 195 -6.81 -2.59 -13.26
N ALA A 196 -6.59 -2.26 -11.99
CA ALA A 196 -6.70 -0.89 -11.49
C ALA A 196 -5.65 0.03 -12.12
N LEU A 197 -4.41 -0.45 -12.31
CA LEU A 197 -3.35 0.28 -13.04
C LEU A 197 -3.74 0.55 -14.50
N VAL A 198 -4.24 -0.48 -15.19
CA VAL A 198 -4.69 -0.34 -16.59
C VAL A 198 -5.87 0.62 -16.70
N ARG A 199 -6.87 0.50 -15.81
CA ARG A 199 -8.01 1.44 -15.75
C ARG A 199 -7.58 2.88 -15.49
N ALA A 200 -6.56 3.09 -14.66
CA ALA A 200 -6.00 4.42 -14.41
C ALA A 200 -5.20 4.97 -15.59
N GLY A 201 -4.90 4.15 -16.61
CA GLY A 201 -4.20 4.56 -17.82
C GLY A 201 -2.69 4.58 -17.66
N PHE A 202 -2.12 3.68 -16.86
CA PHE A 202 -0.69 3.42 -16.83
C PHE A 202 -0.26 2.53 -18.01
N ASP A 203 0.95 2.74 -18.49
CA ASP A 203 1.59 1.93 -19.53
C ASP A 203 2.51 0.88 -18.91
N ALA A 204 2.58 -0.30 -19.55
CA ALA A 204 3.49 -1.39 -19.23
C ALA A 204 3.54 -1.75 -17.72
N PRO A 205 2.38 -2.03 -17.08
CA PRO A 205 2.40 -2.47 -15.68
C PRO A 205 3.13 -3.81 -15.56
N VAL A 206 4.06 -3.89 -14.62
CA VAL A 206 4.77 -5.11 -14.25
C VAL A 206 4.48 -5.39 -12.79
N LEU A 207 3.95 -6.56 -12.50
CA LEU A 207 3.64 -7.01 -11.16
C LEU A 207 4.35 -8.33 -10.88
N ASP A 208 4.80 -8.50 -9.66
CA ASP A 208 5.50 -9.67 -9.21
C ASP A 208 5.16 -9.92 -7.72
N VAL A 209 5.21 -11.17 -7.29
CA VAL A 209 4.82 -11.59 -5.94
C VAL A 209 5.97 -12.30 -5.27
N GLU A 210 6.35 -11.82 -4.09
CA GLU A 210 7.30 -12.50 -3.21
C GLU A 210 6.63 -12.89 -1.89
N ARG A 211 7.03 -14.05 -1.33
CA ARG A 211 6.51 -14.55 -0.06
C ARG A 211 7.58 -14.48 1.01
N TYR A 212 7.24 -13.81 2.10
CA TYR A 212 8.06 -13.70 3.31
C TYR A 212 7.40 -14.47 4.45
N THR A 213 8.19 -15.14 5.25
CA THR A 213 7.70 -15.81 6.45
C THR A 213 8.45 -15.32 7.67
N LEU A 214 7.78 -14.54 8.50
CA LEU A 214 8.30 -14.18 9.82
C LEU A 214 7.98 -15.29 10.82
N ARG A 215 8.91 -15.60 11.70
CA ARG A 215 8.80 -16.71 12.67
C ARG A 215 8.74 -16.20 14.10
N TYR A 216 7.67 -16.50 14.81
CA TYR A 216 7.38 -16.01 16.14
C TYR A 216 7.47 -17.11 17.20
N ALA A 217 7.83 -16.75 18.43
CA ALA A 217 7.82 -17.69 19.56
C ALA A 217 6.38 -18.08 19.94
N ASN A 218 5.45 -17.13 19.84
CA ASN A 218 4.03 -17.29 20.13
C ASN A 218 3.21 -16.21 19.41
N VAL A 219 1.90 -16.42 19.31
CA VAL A 219 0.98 -15.49 18.61
C VAL A 219 0.88 -14.11 19.27
N ARG A 220 1.14 -14.02 20.58
CA ARG A 220 1.12 -12.73 21.31
C ARG A 220 2.24 -11.80 20.84
N ARG A 221 3.41 -12.34 20.46
CA ARG A 221 4.49 -11.57 19.84
C ARG A 221 4.09 -11.05 18.47
N LEU A 222 3.49 -11.89 17.63
CA LEU A 222 2.92 -11.43 16.35
C LEU A 222 1.91 -10.29 16.57
N ALA A 223 0.96 -10.47 17.50
CA ALA A 223 -0.04 -9.44 17.80
C ALA A 223 0.60 -8.14 18.34
N ALA A 224 1.69 -8.24 19.10
CA ALA A 224 2.44 -7.09 19.59
C ALA A 224 3.10 -6.31 18.44
N ASP A 225 3.71 -6.99 17.48
CA ASP A 225 4.36 -6.37 16.31
C ASP A 225 3.34 -5.71 15.39
N LEU A 226 2.22 -6.40 15.10
CA LEU A 226 1.11 -5.80 14.33
C LEU A 226 0.55 -4.55 15.03
N LYS A 227 0.48 -4.56 16.35
CA LYS A 227 0.09 -3.38 17.13
C LYS A 227 1.13 -2.27 17.07
N ALA A 228 2.42 -2.60 17.18
CA ALA A 228 3.53 -1.65 17.20
C ALA A 228 3.70 -0.95 15.85
N THR A 229 3.43 -1.64 14.73
CA THR A 229 3.42 -1.09 13.37
C THR A 229 2.11 -0.37 13.01
N GLY A 230 1.09 -0.39 13.88
CA GLY A 230 -0.21 0.19 13.56
C GLY A 230 -1.05 -0.64 12.59
N ALA A 231 -0.54 -1.77 12.12
CA ALA A 231 -1.17 -2.67 11.14
C ALA A 231 -2.30 -3.51 11.78
N ARG A 232 -3.34 -2.81 12.26
CA ARG A 232 -4.53 -3.44 12.82
C ARG A 232 -5.61 -3.55 11.77
N ASN A 233 -6.53 -4.50 11.97
CA ASN A 233 -7.69 -4.60 11.11
C ASN A 233 -8.47 -3.26 11.07
N ALA A 234 -8.53 -2.66 9.91
CA ALA A 234 -9.18 -1.38 9.66
C ALA A 234 -10.51 -1.52 8.90
N THR A 235 -10.95 -2.74 8.63
CA THR A 235 -12.22 -3.02 7.94
C THR A 235 -13.40 -2.45 8.73
N ALA A 236 -14.32 -1.77 8.06
CA ALA A 236 -15.48 -1.14 8.72
C ALA A 236 -16.36 -2.18 9.43
N GLY A 237 -16.51 -3.35 8.84
CA GLY A 237 -17.26 -4.51 9.40
C GLY A 237 -16.53 -5.28 10.51
N ARG A 238 -15.32 -4.88 10.93
CA ARG A 238 -14.59 -5.59 12.00
C ARG A 238 -15.36 -5.66 13.31
N PRO A 239 -15.19 -6.73 14.11
CA PRO A 239 -15.75 -6.79 15.45
C PRO A 239 -15.23 -5.63 16.32
N ARG A 240 -16.14 -4.83 16.89
CA ARG A 240 -15.80 -3.66 17.74
C ARG A 240 -15.75 -3.99 19.23
N GLY A 241 -16.27 -5.17 19.62
CA GLY A 241 -16.27 -5.65 21.00
C GLY A 241 -14.92 -6.19 21.45
N LEU A 242 -14.74 -6.31 22.77
CA LEU A 242 -13.58 -6.98 23.35
C LEU A 242 -13.62 -8.47 23.02
N THR A 243 -12.49 -9.02 22.63
CA THR A 243 -12.33 -10.47 22.47
C THR A 243 -12.21 -11.10 23.85
N GLY A 244 -13.17 -11.96 24.21
CA GLY A 244 -13.12 -12.67 25.49
C GLY A 244 -11.91 -13.63 25.57
N PRO A 245 -11.41 -13.91 26.80
CA PRO A 245 -10.22 -14.73 27.00
C PRO A 245 -10.34 -16.13 26.43
N ARG A 246 -11.55 -16.75 26.53
CA ARG A 246 -11.80 -18.10 25.97
C ARG A 246 -11.65 -18.13 24.45
N LYS A 247 -12.18 -17.13 23.76
CA LYS A 247 -12.09 -17.04 22.29
C LYS A 247 -10.64 -16.77 21.85
N PHE A 248 -9.91 -15.94 22.57
CA PHE A 248 -8.49 -15.71 22.30
C PHE A 248 -7.67 -16.99 22.52
N ALA A 249 -7.92 -17.74 23.59
CA ALA A 249 -7.25 -19.02 23.85
C ALA A 249 -7.56 -20.08 22.77
N ALA A 250 -8.80 -20.13 22.26
CA ALA A 250 -9.15 -21.01 21.15
C ALA A 250 -8.37 -20.65 19.88
N MET A 251 -8.23 -19.37 19.55
CA MET A 251 -7.39 -18.91 18.44
C MET A 251 -5.90 -19.24 18.67
N GLU A 252 -5.36 -19.03 19.88
CA GLU A 252 -3.99 -19.41 20.20
C GLU A 252 -3.77 -20.93 19.98
N SER A 253 -4.70 -21.75 20.48
CA SER A 253 -4.63 -23.21 20.31
C SER A 253 -4.69 -23.62 18.83
N ALA A 254 -5.58 -23.00 18.03
CA ALA A 254 -5.66 -23.29 16.60
C ALA A 254 -4.39 -22.85 15.85
N TYR A 255 -3.79 -21.73 16.23
CA TYR A 255 -2.53 -21.25 15.62
C TYR A 255 -1.35 -22.20 15.90
N GLU A 256 -1.34 -22.90 17.05
CA GLU A 256 -0.30 -23.87 17.41
C GLU A 256 -0.16 -25.02 16.40
N SER A 257 -1.23 -25.36 15.66
CA SER A 257 -1.18 -26.38 14.60
C SER A 257 -0.23 -26.02 13.44
N PHE A 258 0.09 -24.74 13.27
CA PHE A 258 1.02 -24.24 12.24
C PHE A 258 2.47 -24.24 12.71
N ARG A 259 2.78 -24.67 13.94
CA ARG A 259 4.15 -24.65 14.49
C ARG A 259 5.10 -25.51 13.69
N ILE A 260 6.19 -24.91 13.23
CA ILE A 260 7.27 -25.56 12.47
C ILE A 260 8.58 -25.23 13.19
N GLU A 261 9.39 -26.27 13.47
CA GLU A 261 10.71 -26.10 14.14
C GLU A 261 10.65 -25.24 15.41
N GLY A 262 9.62 -25.41 16.22
CA GLY A 262 9.45 -24.66 17.47
C GLY A 262 9.00 -23.20 17.32
N ARG A 263 8.69 -22.75 16.11
CA ARG A 263 8.25 -21.38 15.81
C ARG A 263 6.92 -21.36 15.08
N LEU A 264 6.15 -20.30 15.29
CA LEU A 264 4.91 -20.03 14.57
C LEU A 264 5.20 -19.18 13.34
N PRO A 265 4.84 -19.64 12.12
CA PRO A 265 4.99 -18.84 10.91
C PRO A 265 3.92 -17.76 10.86
N ALA A 266 4.26 -16.62 10.30
CA ALA A 266 3.33 -15.62 9.80
C ALA A 266 3.73 -15.30 8.36
N THR A 267 2.92 -15.73 7.42
CA THR A 267 3.16 -15.55 5.99
C THR A 267 2.73 -14.15 5.57
N TYR A 268 3.56 -13.51 4.76
CA TYR A 268 3.27 -12.25 4.09
C TYR A 268 3.48 -12.45 2.59
N GLU A 269 2.45 -12.21 1.83
CA GLU A 269 2.50 -12.12 0.38
C GLU A 269 2.69 -10.66 -0.01
N VAL A 270 3.80 -10.35 -0.65
CA VAL A 270 4.15 -8.97 -1.04
C VAL A 270 4.06 -8.86 -2.54
N VAL A 271 3.19 -7.99 -3.00
CA VAL A 271 3.08 -7.60 -4.41
C VAL A 271 3.98 -6.39 -4.65
N PHE A 272 4.95 -6.55 -5.53
CA PHE A 272 5.75 -5.46 -6.09
C PHE A 272 5.13 -5.02 -7.41
N GLY A 273 4.96 -3.72 -7.61
CA GLY A 273 4.39 -3.18 -8.82
C GLY A 273 5.18 -2.00 -9.36
N GLN A 274 5.27 -1.94 -10.69
CA GLN A 274 5.90 -0.85 -11.44
C GLN A 274 5.06 -0.51 -12.66
N ALA A 275 4.98 0.78 -13.00
CA ALA A 275 4.28 1.23 -14.19
C ALA A 275 4.77 2.62 -14.63
N TRP A 276 4.59 2.95 -15.89
CA TRP A 276 4.93 4.24 -16.45
C TRP A 276 3.68 5.07 -16.74
N ALA A 277 3.76 6.37 -16.51
CA ALA A 277 2.79 7.29 -17.07
C ALA A 277 3.04 7.41 -18.59
N PRO A 278 1.99 7.36 -19.44
CA PRO A 278 2.13 7.52 -20.89
C PRO A 278 2.91 8.76 -21.29
N ALA A 279 3.66 8.67 -22.40
CA ALA A 279 4.44 9.79 -22.92
C ALA A 279 3.58 10.96 -23.39
N THR A 280 2.34 10.69 -23.77
CA THR A 280 1.35 11.70 -24.19
C THR A 280 0.17 11.69 -23.25
N VAL A 281 -0.27 12.87 -22.82
CA VAL A 281 -1.51 13.01 -22.07
C VAL A 281 -2.67 12.70 -23.03
N ARG A 282 -3.26 11.50 -22.91
CA ARG A 282 -4.52 11.22 -23.59
C ARG A 282 -5.58 12.15 -23.01
N GLN A 283 -6.02 13.15 -23.75
CA GLN A 283 -7.20 13.92 -23.37
C GLN A 283 -8.40 12.96 -23.34
N ARG A 284 -8.90 12.66 -22.14
CA ARG A 284 -10.20 11.99 -21.98
C ARG A 284 -11.25 12.96 -22.47
N VAL A 285 -11.86 12.68 -23.60
CA VAL A 285 -13.14 13.30 -23.98
C VAL A 285 -14.22 12.59 -23.16
N ASN A 286 -15.12 13.35 -22.56
CA ASN A 286 -16.11 12.90 -21.57
C ASN A 286 -17.18 11.89 -22.06
N ASP A 287 -17.10 11.40 -23.31
CA ASP A 287 -18.10 10.54 -23.95
C ASP A 287 -17.66 9.08 -24.15
N GLY A 288 -16.70 8.59 -23.38
CA GLY A 288 -16.27 7.17 -23.50
C GLY A 288 -15.47 6.84 -24.78
N ASN A 289 -15.32 7.75 -25.71
CA ASN A 289 -14.54 7.59 -26.92
C ASN A 289 -13.10 8.06 -26.73
N THR A 290 -12.13 7.22 -27.07
CA THR A 290 -10.71 7.61 -27.08
C THR A 290 -10.43 8.34 -28.39
N VAL A 291 -10.22 9.65 -28.34
CA VAL A 291 -9.76 10.41 -29.53
C VAL A 291 -8.22 10.32 -29.58
N VAL A 292 -7.71 9.65 -30.59
CA VAL A 292 -6.28 9.63 -30.91
C VAL A 292 -6.04 10.66 -32.02
N SER A 293 -5.12 11.61 -31.78
CA SER A 293 -4.85 12.63 -32.78
C SER A 293 -4.18 11.98 -34.01
N LEU A 294 -4.54 12.42 -35.22
CA LEU A 294 -3.92 11.98 -36.47
C LEU A 294 -2.39 12.22 -36.45
N GLU A 295 -1.92 13.22 -35.73
CA GLU A 295 -0.49 13.52 -35.61
C GLU A 295 0.25 12.47 -34.77
N ASP A 296 -0.38 11.97 -33.71
CA ASP A 296 0.18 10.91 -32.88
C ASP A 296 0.25 9.58 -33.59
N ILE A 297 -0.78 9.26 -34.40
CA ILE A 297 -0.78 8.07 -35.30
C ILE A 297 0.36 8.19 -36.33
N LYS A 298 0.52 9.34 -36.95
CA LYS A 298 1.61 9.59 -37.94
C LYS A 298 2.99 9.49 -37.28
N ARG A 299 3.15 9.94 -36.05
CA ARG A 299 4.41 9.87 -35.29
C ARG A 299 4.76 8.42 -34.94
N GLN A 300 3.76 7.61 -34.48
CA GLN A 300 3.96 6.19 -34.21
C GLN A 300 4.30 5.37 -35.43
N LEU A 301 3.69 5.68 -36.59
CA LEU A 301 4.00 5.01 -37.86
C LEU A 301 5.42 5.35 -38.39
N ARG A 302 5.94 6.56 -38.08
CA ARG A 302 7.31 6.96 -38.46
C ARG A 302 8.39 6.43 -37.50
N ALA A 303 8.02 5.96 -36.31
CA ALA A 303 8.94 5.46 -35.27
C ALA A 303 9.09 3.92 -35.29
N ARG A 304 8.49 3.20 -36.21
CA ARG A 304 8.77 1.78 -36.44
C ARG A 304 10.02 1.65 -37.29
N PRO A 305 11.14 1.10 -36.77
CA PRO A 305 12.24 0.65 -37.61
C PRO A 305 11.79 -0.58 -38.41
N ASP A 306 12.18 -0.66 -39.65
CA ASP A 306 12.02 -1.81 -40.54
C ASP A 306 12.66 -3.08 -39.97
#